data_258bed5048b18999e33fbb6729fbbc2d
#
_entry.id   258bed5048b18999e33fbb6729fbbc2d
#
_cell.length_a   1.000
_cell.length_b   1.000
_cell.length_c   1.000
_cell.angle_alpha   90.00
_cell.angle_beta   90.00
_cell.angle_gamma   90.00
#
_symmetry.space_group_name_H-M   'P 1'
#
loop_
_entity.id
_entity.type
_entity.pdbx_description
1 polymer ?
#
loop_
_entity_poly.entity_id
_entity_poly.type
_entity_poly.pdbx_seq_one_letter_code
_entity_poly.pdbx_strand_id
1 'polypeptide(L)'
;MKTFLSIGSGPGMGYATAARFAREGFQIVLSARNPTNTRELADRMKAKGYRAEVRTVNSADPDSVATLIAEVEKLFGSVDVLHYNAASIRQATLSEQPRATILQDLAVNIGGALVATQAVTQQMSERRSGTILLTGGGLSLAPNSEFISLSIGKAGIRALTLGTFESLKGKGIHVATVTVSTAVAPDSDAAEAVAELFWHLHSQPIDKWTAEVVYPG
;
A
#
# COMPACT_ATOMS: atom_id res chain seq x y z
N MET A 1 -16.67 13.34 0.68
CA MET A 1 -16.51 11.86 0.60
C MET A 1 -15.03 11.57 0.75
N LYS A 2 -14.63 10.60 1.57
CA LYS A 2 -13.23 10.26 1.77
C LYS A 2 -12.69 9.43 0.58
N THR A 3 -11.41 9.59 0.25
CA THR A 3 -10.76 8.90 -0.87
C THR A 3 -9.70 7.92 -0.38
N PHE A 4 -9.80 6.68 -0.88
CA PHE A 4 -8.83 5.61 -0.68
C PHE A 4 -8.04 5.40 -1.98
N LEU A 5 -6.74 5.64 -1.97
CA LEU A 5 -5.84 5.39 -3.09
C LEU A 5 -5.01 4.13 -2.83
N SER A 6 -5.13 3.13 -3.72
CA SER A 6 -4.30 1.93 -3.70
C SER A 6 -3.26 1.96 -4.81
N ILE A 7 -1.97 1.89 -4.45
CA ILE A 7 -0.84 1.72 -5.37
C ILE A 7 -0.39 0.26 -5.33
N GLY A 8 -0.45 -0.42 -6.48
CA GLY A 8 -0.20 -1.86 -6.58
C GLY A 8 -1.48 -2.68 -6.35
N SER A 9 -2.58 -2.25 -6.96
CA SER A 9 -3.86 -2.93 -6.87
C SER A 9 -3.84 -4.25 -7.64
N GLY A 10 -3.66 -5.35 -6.91
CA GLY A 10 -3.78 -6.71 -7.42
C GLY A 10 -5.06 -7.41 -6.92
N PRO A 11 -5.40 -8.60 -7.46
CA PRO A 11 -6.64 -9.31 -7.14
C PRO A 11 -6.72 -9.89 -5.72
N GLY A 12 -5.59 -10.03 -5.02
CA GLY A 12 -5.52 -10.48 -3.62
C GLY A 12 -5.72 -9.34 -2.62
N MET A 13 -4.73 -9.12 -1.75
CA MET A 13 -4.78 -8.12 -0.67
C MET A 13 -5.16 -6.71 -1.15
N GLY A 14 -4.66 -6.28 -2.33
CA GLY A 14 -4.97 -4.96 -2.87
C GLY A 14 -6.46 -4.77 -3.12
N TYR A 15 -7.11 -5.75 -3.76
CA TYR A 15 -8.57 -5.72 -3.99
C TYR A 15 -9.36 -5.88 -2.69
N ALA A 16 -9.02 -6.84 -1.85
CA ALA A 16 -9.73 -7.08 -0.60
C ALA A 16 -9.71 -5.84 0.32
N THR A 17 -8.53 -5.20 0.48
CA THR A 17 -8.40 -3.97 1.27
C THR A 17 -9.24 -2.84 0.67
N ALA A 18 -9.13 -2.61 -0.63
CA ALA A 18 -9.94 -1.58 -1.30
C ALA A 18 -11.45 -1.84 -1.16
N ALA A 19 -11.91 -3.09 -1.29
CA ALA A 19 -13.30 -3.48 -1.12
C ALA A 19 -13.76 -3.26 0.34
N ARG A 20 -12.89 -3.51 1.32
CA ARG A 20 -13.19 -3.24 2.73
C ARG A 20 -13.47 -1.75 2.97
N PHE A 21 -12.64 -0.87 2.43
CA PHE A 21 -12.86 0.58 2.53
C PHE A 21 -14.08 1.05 1.72
N ALA A 22 -14.36 0.41 0.57
CA ALA A 22 -15.54 0.71 -0.23
C ALA A 22 -16.86 0.45 0.53
N ARG A 23 -16.92 -0.59 1.36
CA ARG A 23 -18.07 -0.89 2.24
C ARG A 23 -18.38 0.26 3.21
N GLU A 24 -17.37 1.06 3.57
CA GLU A 24 -17.50 2.23 4.44
C GLU A 24 -17.76 3.54 3.67
N GLY A 25 -18.05 3.44 2.37
CA GLY A 25 -18.45 4.57 1.54
C GLY A 25 -17.31 5.43 0.99
N PHE A 26 -16.06 4.92 1.01
CA PHE A 26 -14.94 5.61 0.37
C PHE A 26 -15.07 5.64 -1.16
N GLN A 27 -14.61 6.72 -1.77
CA GLN A 27 -14.23 6.72 -3.18
C GLN A 27 -12.95 5.89 -3.31
N ILE A 28 -12.97 4.87 -4.14
CA ILE A 28 -11.81 3.99 -4.37
C ILE A 28 -11.09 4.41 -5.64
N VAL A 29 -9.78 4.54 -5.56
CA VAL A 29 -8.89 4.71 -6.70
C VAL A 29 -7.92 3.55 -6.71
N LEU A 30 -8.06 2.65 -7.68
CA LEU A 30 -7.17 1.52 -7.91
C LEU A 30 -6.09 1.91 -8.90
N SER A 31 -4.83 1.62 -8.59
CA SER A 31 -3.73 1.92 -9.51
C SER A 31 -2.70 0.81 -9.58
N ALA A 32 -2.25 0.53 -10.80
CA ALA A 32 -1.19 -0.43 -11.11
C ALA A 32 -0.59 -0.14 -12.49
N ARG A 33 0.46 -0.88 -12.85
CA ARG A 33 1.12 -0.74 -14.16
C ARG A 33 0.23 -1.19 -15.33
N ASN A 34 -0.55 -2.25 -15.12
CA ASN A 34 -1.46 -2.79 -16.14
C ASN A 34 -2.89 -2.32 -15.88
N PRO A 35 -3.39 -1.33 -16.67
CA PRO A 35 -4.74 -0.80 -16.47
C PRO A 35 -5.85 -1.80 -16.81
N THR A 36 -5.59 -2.83 -17.66
CA THR A 36 -6.61 -3.83 -18.04
C THR A 36 -7.02 -4.64 -16.81
N ASN A 37 -6.07 -5.26 -16.12
CA ASN A 37 -6.36 -6.03 -14.90
C ASN A 37 -6.99 -5.15 -13.82
N THR A 38 -6.56 -3.90 -13.72
CA THR A 38 -7.10 -2.98 -12.72
C THR A 38 -8.55 -2.56 -13.03
N ARG A 39 -8.92 -2.45 -14.32
CA ARG A 39 -10.31 -2.20 -14.74
C ARG A 39 -11.23 -3.35 -14.36
N GLU A 40 -10.81 -4.59 -14.56
CA GLU A 40 -11.60 -5.77 -14.14
C GLU A 40 -11.91 -5.72 -12.63
N LEU A 41 -10.93 -5.33 -11.81
CA LEU A 41 -11.14 -5.16 -10.37
C LEU A 41 -12.12 -4.01 -10.05
N ALA A 42 -12.01 -2.89 -10.76
CA ALA A 42 -12.91 -1.76 -10.60
C ALA A 42 -14.35 -2.13 -11.03
N ASP A 43 -14.50 -2.88 -12.10
CA ASP A 43 -15.82 -3.33 -12.58
C ASP A 43 -16.46 -4.32 -11.59
N ARG A 44 -15.68 -5.21 -10.97
CA ARG A 44 -16.14 -6.04 -9.85
C ARG A 44 -16.64 -5.21 -8.66
N MET A 45 -15.99 -4.09 -8.35
CA MET A 45 -16.44 -3.17 -7.31
C MET A 45 -17.72 -2.44 -7.70
N LYS A 46 -17.79 -1.92 -8.93
CA LYS A 46 -18.97 -1.22 -9.45
C LYS A 46 -20.21 -2.14 -9.49
N ALA A 47 -20.04 -3.41 -9.86
CA ALA A 47 -21.10 -4.41 -9.82
C ALA A 47 -21.68 -4.64 -8.42
N LYS A 48 -20.91 -4.34 -7.37
CA LYS A 48 -21.35 -4.35 -5.96
C LYS A 48 -21.90 -3.00 -5.48
N GLY A 49 -22.04 -2.03 -6.39
CA GLY A 49 -22.52 -0.68 -6.06
C GLY A 49 -21.47 0.27 -5.49
N TYR A 50 -20.19 -0.09 -5.50
CA TYR A 50 -19.10 0.75 -4.98
C TYR A 50 -18.59 1.73 -6.04
N ARG A 51 -18.06 2.87 -5.59
CA ARG A 51 -17.42 3.86 -6.45
C ARG A 51 -15.96 3.54 -6.61
N ALA A 52 -15.55 3.18 -7.83
CA ALA A 52 -14.18 2.80 -8.14
C ALA A 52 -13.70 3.44 -9.45
N GLU A 53 -12.53 4.03 -9.40
CA GLU A 53 -11.81 4.62 -10.53
C GLU A 53 -10.47 3.92 -10.73
N VAL A 54 -9.94 3.96 -11.95
CA VAL A 54 -8.67 3.34 -12.31
C VAL A 54 -7.68 4.41 -12.76
N ARG A 55 -6.45 4.28 -12.29
CA ARG A 55 -5.30 5.06 -12.75
C ARG A 55 -4.13 4.13 -13.07
N THR A 56 -3.25 4.58 -13.96
CA THR A 56 -2.01 3.86 -14.26
C THR A 56 -0.88 4.46 -13.43
N VAL A 57 -0.02 3.61 -12.87
CA VAL A 57 1.17 4.05 -12.14
C VAL A 57 2.32 3.06 -12.34
N ASN A 58 3.51 3.60 -12.59
CA ASN A 58 4.75 2.84 -12.45
C ASN A 58 5.36 3.13 -11.08
N SER A 59 5.18 2.21 -10.14
CA SER A 59 5.68 2.38 -8.76
C SER A 59 7.21 2.38 -8.63
N ALA A 60 7.95 2.03 -9.70
CA ALA A 60 9.41 2.19 -9.76
C ALA A 60 9.86 3.58 -10.23
N ASP A 61 8.93 4.42 -10.68
CA ASP A 61 9.18 5.76 -11.18
C ASP A 61 8.65 6.81 -10.20
N PRO A 62 9.53 7.59 -9.54
CA PRO A 62 9.14 8.61 -8.58
C PRO A 62 8.16 9.64 -9.15
N ASP A 63 8.38 10.10 -10.37
CA ASP A 63 7.53 11.11 -11.01
C ASP A 63 6.15 10.56 -11.33
N SER A 64 6.06 9.30 -11.77
CA SER A 64 4.79 8.60 -11.96
C SER A 64 3.98 8.50 -10.68
N VAL A 65 4.62 8.18 -9.56
CA VAL A 65 3.96 8.09 -8.24
C VAL A 65 3.48 9.46 -7.76
N ALA A 66 4.33 10.49 -7.83
CA ALA A 66 3.98 11.84 -7.42
C ALA A 66 2.84 12.43 -8.29
N THR A 67 2.90 12.22 -9.61
CA THR A 67 1.86 12.66 -10.55
C THR A 67 0.52 12.00 -10.25
N LEU A 68 0.49 10.68 -10.02
CA LEU A 68 -0.73 9.97 -9.63
C LEU A 68 -1.39 10.61 -8.40
N ILE A 69 -0.61 10.88 -7.36
CA ILE A 69 -1.14 11.45 -6.10
C ILE A 69 -1.73 12.84 -6.36
N ALA A 70 -0.99 13.71 -7.06
CA ALA A 70 -1.46 15.05 -7.42
C ALA A 70 -2.75 15.02 -8.27
N GLU A 71 -2.87 14.08 -9.23
CA GLU A 71 -4.09 13.88 -10.01
C GLU A 71 -5.28 13.47 -9.13
N VAL A 72 -5.09 12.53 -8.22
CA VAL A 72 -6.14 12.05 -7.30
C VAL A 72 -6.59 13.19 -6.39
N GLU A 73 -5.66 13.95 -5.82
CA GLU A 73 -5.96 15.10 -4.99
C GLU A 73 -6.73 16.18 -5.76
N LYS A 74 -6.34 16.46 -6.99
CA LYS A 74 -7.04 17.42 -7.87
C LYS A 74 -8.47 16.99 -8.21
N LEU A 75 -8.69 15.68 -8.45
CA LEU A 75 -10.00 15.15 -8.87
C LEU A 75 -10.97 14.94 -7.71
N PHE A 76 -10.47 14.52 -6.55
CA PHE A 76 -11.30 14.11 -5.41
C PHE A 76 -11.11 15.00 -4.18
N GLY A 77 -10.23 16.01 -4.26
CA GLY A 77 -9.96 16.99 -3.20
C GLY A 77 -8.93 16.52 -2.18
N SER A 78 -8.75 15.23 -1.97
CA SER A 78 -7.76 14.69 -1.04
C SER A 78 -7.49 13.20 -1.28
N VAL A 79 -6.33 12.73 -0.81
CA VAL A 79 -6.09 11.33 -0.48
C VAL A 79 -6.22 11.21 1.04
N ASP A 80 -7.32 10.59 1.53
CA ASP A 80 -7.54 10.40 2.96
C ASP A 80 -6.85 9.14 3.48
N VAL A 81 -6.78 8.11 2.64
CA VAL A 81 -6.05 6.87 2.91
C VAL A 81 -5.19 6.50 1.71
N LEU A 82 -3.88 6.43 1.92
CA LEU A 82 -2.94 5.82 0.98
C LEU A 82 -2.72 4.37 1.37
N HIS A 83 -2.89 3.44 0.45
CA HIS A 83 -2.49 2.04 0.60
C HIS A 83 -1.40 1.70 -0.43
N TYR A 84 -0.18 1.42 0.03
CA TYR A 84 0.91 0.97 -0.81
C TYR A 84 1.07 -0.54 -0.69
N ASN A 85 0.75 -1.26 -1.79
CA ASN A 85 0.74 -2.72 -1.86
C ASN A 85 1.62 -3.24 -3.02
N ALA A 86 2.30 -2.36 -3.77
CA ALA A 86 3.14 -2.78 -4.87
C ALA A 86 4.35 -3.57 -4.37
N ALA A 87 4.65 -4.67 -5.06
CA ALA A 87 5.83 -5.47 -4.83
C ALA A 87 6.34 -6.10 -6.13
N SER A 88 7.65 -6.21 -6.25
CA SER A 88 8.35 -7.06 -7.22
C SER A 88 8.80 -8.32 -6.48
N ILE A 89 8.09 -9.42 -6.74
CA ILE A 89 8.38 -10.71 -6.13
C ILE A 89 9.30 -11.48 -7.09
N ARG A 90 10.58 -11.54 -6.73
CA ARG A 90 11.59 -12.26 -7.49
C ARG A 90 12.18 -13.34 -6.62
N GLN A 91 12.11 -14.57 -7.09
CA GLN A 91 12.87 -15.69 -6.51
C GLN A 91 14.22 -15.76 -7.20
N ALA A 92 15.24 -15.31 -6.51
CA ALA A 92 16.65 -15.37 -6.92
C ALA A 92 17.55 -15.13 -5.72
N THR A 93 18.61 -15.90 -5.61
CA THR A 93 19.68 -15.62 -4.66
C THR A 93 20.48 -14.38 -5.09
N LEU A 94 21.32 -13.85 -4.20
CA LEU A 94 22.14 -12.67 -4.52
C LEU A 94 23.07 -12.91 -5.73
N SER A 95 23.58 -14.13 -5.89
CA SER A 95 24.46 -14.50 -7.00
C SER A 95 23.73 -14.70 -8.33
N GLU A 96 22.45 -15.06 -8.29
CA GLU A 96 21.62 -15.36 -9.47
C GLU A 96 20.82 -14.17 -9.96
N GLN A 97 20.56 -13.19 -9.09
CA GLN A 97 19.75 -12.03 -9.47
C GLN A 97 20.46 -11.22 -10.56
N PRO A 98 19.82 -10.98 -11.73
CA PRO A 98 20.39 -10.15 -12.77
C PRO A 98 20.60 -8.72 -12.26
N ARG A 99 21.81 -8.16 -12.45
CA ARG A 99 22.19 -6.82 -11.95
C ARG A 99 21.21 -5.71 -12.38
N ALA A 100 20.70 -5.78 -13.62
CA ALA A 100 19.74 -4.82 -14.14
C ALA A 100 18.41 -4.77 -13.36
N THR A 101 18.08 -5.83 -12.61
CA THR A 101 16.81 -5.93 -11.86
C THR A 101 16.93 -5.49 -10.40
N ILE A 102 18.15 -5.39 -9.85
CA ILE A 102 18.37 -5.11 -8.42
C ILE A 102 17.75 -3.77 -8.02
N LEU A 103 18.16 -2.69 -8.67
CA LEU A 103 17.63 -1.36 -8.36
C LEU A 103 16.16 -1.22 -8.76
N GLN A 104 15.72 -1.88 -9.82
CA GLN A 104 14.32 -1.88 -10.24
C GLN A 104 13.41 -2.54 -9.21
N ASP A 105 13.82 -3.70 -8.66
CA ASP A 105 13.05 -4.38 -7.62
C ASP A 105 12.98 -3.53 -6.33
N LEU A 106 14.10 -2.89 -5.93
CA LEU A 106 14.12 -1.99 -4.77
C LEU A 106 13.28 -0.72 -5.02
N ALA A 107 13.30 -0.19 -6.23
CA ALA A 107 12.46 0.96 -6.60
C ALA A 107 10.97 0.65 -6.40
N VAL A 108 10.50 -0.57 -6.76
CA VAL A 108 9.12 -1.02 -6.51
C VAL A 108 8.92 -1.34 -5.02
N ASN A 109 9.83 -2.13 -4.41
CA ASN A 109 9.58 -2.73 -3.10
C ASN A 109 9.69 -1.73 -1.94
N ILE A 110 10.41 -0.61 -2.12
CA ILE A 110 10.56 0.44 -1.10
C ILE A 110 10.59 1.85 -1.69
N GLY A 111 11.24 2.09 -2.82
CA GLY A 111 11.39 3.42 -3.40
C GLY A 111 10.04 4.12 -3.63
N GLY A 112 9.11 3.44 -4.30
CA GLY A 112 7.76 3.96 -4.53
C GLY A 112 6.97 4.22 -3.26
N ALA A 113 7.15 3.41 -2.21
CA ALA A 113 6.51 3.65 -0.92
C ALA A 113 7.03 4.91 -0.22
N LEU A 114 8.34 5.16 -0.29
CA LEU A 114 8.95 6.39 0.21
C LEU A 114 8.38 7.63 -0.49
N VAL A 115 8.36 7.62 -1.82
CA VAL A 115 7.82 8.73 -2.63
C VAL A 115 6.33 8.93 -2.37
N ALA A 116 5.54 7.86 -2.34
CA ALA A 116 4.11 7.95 -2.08
C ALA A 116 3.81 8.51 -0.68
N THR A 117 4.54 8.04 0.34
CA THR A 117 4.44 8.57 1.71
C THR A 117 4.79 10.06 1.76
N GLN A 118 5.90 10.45 1.13
CA GLN A 118 6.32 11.86 1.06
C GLN A 118 5.26 12.74 0.39
N ALA A 119 4.74 12.30 -0.76
CA ALA A 119 3.82 13.10 -1.56
C ALA A 119 2.49 13.38 -0.83
N VAL A 120 1.89 12.38 -0.15
CA VAL A 120 0.63 12.59 0.58
C VAL A 120 0.82 13.35 1.90
N THR A 121 2.03 13.34 2.47
CA THR A 121 2.30 13.91 3.80
C THR A 121 2.03 15.41 3.85
N GLN A 122 2.29 16.16 2.79
CA GLN A 122 2.07 17.60 2.79
C GLN A 122 0.61 17.94 3.05
N GLN A 123 -0.30 17.51 2.19
CA GLN A 123 -1.74 17.79 2.34
C GLN A 123 -2.35 17.16 3.60
N MET A 124 -1.94 15.94 3.95
CA MET A 124 -2.38 15.31 5.19
C MET A 124 -1.96 16.10 6.43
N SER A 125 -0.75 16.68 6.43
CA SER A 125 -0.26 17.53 7.53
C SER A 125 -1.03 18.84 7.66
N GLU A 126 -1.33 19.48 6.53
CA GLU A 126 -2.13 20.72 6.48
C GLU A 126 -3.54 20.51 7.06
N ARG A 127 -4.14 19.36 6.75
CA ARG A 127 -5.46 18.99 7.29
C ARG A 127 -5.41 18.38 8.69
N ARG A 128 -4.21 18.04 9.18
CA ARG A 128 -3.96 17.24 10.40
C ARG A 128 -4.78 15.95 10.42
N SER A 129 -4.92 15.30 9.27
CA SER A 129 -5.72 14.10 9.09
C SER A 129 -5.24 13.30 7.89
N GLY A 130 -5.00 12.02 8.06
CA GLY A 130 -4.65 11.08 7.00
C GLY A 130 -4.21 9.73 7.55
N THR A 131 -4.27 8.71 6.71
CA THR A 131 -3.78 7.36 7.04
C THR A 131 -2.91 6.84 5.91
N ILE A 132 -1.74 6.31 6.25
CA ILE A 132 -0.81 5.67 5.31
C ILE A 132 -0.66 4.21 5.73
N LEU A 133 -1.13 3.31 4.88
CA LEU A 133 -1.12 1.86 5.09
C LEU A 133 -0.11 1.22 4.14
N LEU A 134 0.88 0.54 4.70
CA LEU A 134 1.94 -0.10 3.91
C LEU A 134 1.85 -1.62 4.06
N THR A 135 1.84 -2.35 2.95
CA THR A 135 1.85 -3.81 3.00
C THR A 135 3.25 -4.32 3.34
N GLY A 136 3.45 -4.68 4.59
CA GLY A 136 4.65 -5.31 5.11
C GLY A 136 4.77 -6.78 4.66
N GLY A 137 5.71 -7.49 5.26
CA GLY A 137 5.87 -8.92 5.01
C GLY A 137 6.82 -9.57 6.01
N GLY A 138 6.57 -10.84 6.34
CA GLY A 138 7.38 -11.62 7.27
C GLY A 138 8.87 -11.68 6.92
N LEU A 139 9.21 -11.47 5.64
CA LEU A 139 10.60 -11.33 5.18
C LEU A 139 11.32 -10.11 5.77
N SER A 140 10.62 -9.15 6.39
CA SER A 140 11.23 -8.08 7.17
C SER A 140 11.73 -8.55 8.54
N LEU A 141 11.17 -9.63 9.06
CA LEU A 141 11.49 -10.23 10.36
C LEU A 141 12.45 -11.41 10.22
N ALA A 142 12.27 -12.20 9.16
CA ALA A 142 13.08 -13.36 8.83
C ALA A 142 13.46 -13.31 7.34
N PRO A 143 14.55 -12.59 6.98
CA PRO A 143 14.99 -12.46 5.60
C PRO A 143 15.32 -13.82 4.98
N ASN A 144 14.96 -14.01 3.70
CA ASN A 144 15.21 -15.23 2.95
C ASN A 144 16.19 -14.97 1.79
N SER A 145 17.24 -15.78 1.68
CA SER A 145 18.27 -15.66 0.66
C SER A 145 17.75 -15.81 -0.78
N GLU A 146 16.69 -16.61 -0.98
CA GLU A 146 16.05 -16.80 -2.30
C GLU A 146 15.12 -15.63 -2.71
N PHE A 147 14.82 -14.71 -1.79
CA PHE A 147 13.99 -13.54 -2.00
C PHE A 147 14.66 -12.28 -1.48
N ILE A 148 15.98 -12.15 -1.72
CA ILE A 148 16.77 -11.12 -1.03
C ILE A 148 16.33 -9.69 -1.33
N SER A 149 16.01 -9.33 -2.57
CA SER A 149 15.54 -8.00 -2.92
C SER A 149 14.16 -7.69 -2.31
N LEU A 150 13.29 -8.70 -2.21
CA LEU A 150 11.99 -8.54 -1.53
C LEU A 150 12.18 -8.41 -0.01
N SER A 151 13.09 -9.20 0.58
CA SER A 151 13.41 -9.13 2.02
C SER A 151 13.92 -7.73 2.39
N ILE A 152 14.84 -7.17 1.61
CA ILE A 152 15.34 -5.80 1.78
C ILE A 152 14.21 -4.77 1.65
N GLY A 153 13.35 -4.94 0.63
CA GLY A 153 12.19 -4.06 0.44
C GLY A 153 11.22 -4.10 1.62
N LYS A 154 10.88 -5.31 2.13
CA LYS A 154 9.99 -5.45 3.29
C LYS A 154 10.62 -4.94 4.59
N ALA A 155 11.92 -5.13 4.78
CA ALA A 155 12.65 -4.49 5.88
C ALA A 155 12.63 -2.95 5.75
N GLY A 156 12.75 -2.42 4.53
CA GLY A 156 12.61 -0.99 4.23
C GLY A 156 11.21 -0.46 4.55
N ILE A 157 10.15 -1.16 4.16
CA ILE A 157 8.75 -0.80 4.51
C ILE A 157 8.59 -0.72 6.03
N ARG A 158 9.08 -1.72 6.77
CA ARG A 158 9.02 -1.73 8.23
C ARG A 158 9.81 -0.58 8.84
N ALA A 159 11.02 -0.32 8.34
CA ALA A 159 11.85 0.79 8.79
C ALA A 159 11.19 2.16 8.50
N LEU A 160 10.60 2.35 7.32
CA LEU A 160 9.84 3.55 6.96
C LEU A 160 8.70 3.77 7.93
N THR A 161 7.88 2.74 8.18
CA THR A 161 6.72 2.83 9.07
C THR A 161 7.14 3.20 10.49
N LEU A 162 8.03 2.41 11.10
CA LEU A 162 8.45 2.60 12.49
C LEU A 162 9.23 3.90 12.68
N GLY A 163 10.09 4.25 11.71
CA GLY A 163 10.93 5.45 11.78
C GLY A 163 10.16 6.76 11.61
N THR A 164 9.00 6.74 10.97
CA THR A 164 8.19 7.94 10.74
C THR A 164 6.95 8.03 11.63
N PHE A 165 6.61 6.97 12.37
CA PHE A 165 5.37 6.85 13.14
C PHE A 165 5.14 8.04 14.08
N GLU A 166 6.05 8.33 14.99
CA GLU A 166 5.87 9.39 15.99
C GLU A 166 5.85 10.79 15.35
N SER A 167 6.71 11.02 14.35
CA SER A 167 6.77 12.33 13.67
C SER A 167 5.50 12.60 12.85
N LEU A 168 4.93 11.59 12.20
CA LEU A 168 3.68 11.72 11.46
C LEU A 168 2.47 11.77 12.39
N LYS A 169 2.47 11.02 13.48
CA LYS A 169 1.45 11.12 14.54
C LYS A 169 1.34 12.54 15.08
N GLY A 170 2.46 13.21 15.33
CA GLY A 170 2.48 14.62 15.74
C GLY A 170 1.84 15.58 14.74
N LYS A 171 1.76 15.18 13.47
CA LYS A 171 1.09 15.90 12.37
C LYS A 171 -0.36 15.46 12.15
N GLY A 172 -0.89 14.53 12.94
CA GLY A 172 -2.24 13.97 12.78
C GLY A 172 -2.35 12.93 11.66
N ILE A 173 -1.23 12.28 11.30
CA ILE A 173 -1.18 11.25 10.25
C ILE A 173 -0.85 9.90 10.87
N HIS A 174 -1.68 8.90 10.63
CA HIS A 174 -1.44 7.53 11.05
C HIS A 174 -0.70 6.76 9.96
N VAL A 175 0.57 6.46 10.15
CA VAL A 175 1.33 5.52 9.31
C VAL A 175 1.37 4.16 9.99
N ALA A 176 0.99 3.11 9.27
CA ALA A 176 0.97 1.75 9.82
C ALA A 176 1.25 0.68 8.76
N THR A 177 1.72 -0.47 9.22
CA THR A 177 1.95 -1.64 8.36
C THR A 177 1.25 -2.89 8.90
N VAL A 178 0.73 -3.71 7.98
CA VAL A 178 0.39 -5.11 8.27
C VAL A 178 1.53 -5.97 7.75
N THR A 179 2.25 -6.61 8.67
CA THR A 179 3.35 -7.54 8.34
C THR A 179 2.77 -8.92 8.08
N VAL A 180 2.63 -9.27 6.80
CA VAL A 180 2.00 -10.52 6.33
C VAL A 180 3.03 -11.60 6.21
N SER A 181 2.93 -12.68 7.00
CA SER A 181 3.94 -13.75 7.10
C SER A 181 3.61 -14.99 6.27
N THR A 182 2.57 -14.95 5.46
CA THR A 182 2.14 -16.06 4.61
C THR A 182 1.83 -15.59 3.18
N ALA A 183 1.74 -16.52 2.24
CA ALA A 183 1.21 -16.24 0.90
C ALA A 183 -0.31 -16.03 0.98
N VAL A 184 -0.81 -14.99 0.32
CA VAL A 184 -2.22 -14.64 0.30
C VAL A 184 -2.77 -14.78 -1.11
N ALA A 185 -3.63 -15.77 -1.30
CA ALA A 185 -4.31 -15.99 -2.59
C ALA A 185 -5.43 -14.95 -2.83
N PRO A 186 -5.76 -14.64 -4.09
CA PRO A 186 -6.96 -13.88 -4.41
C PRO A 186 -8.23 -14.54 -3.86
N ASP A 187 -9.20 -13.71 -3.47
CA ASP A 187 -10.53 -14.12 -2.99
C ASP A 187 -10.50 -15.16 -1.84
N SER A 188 -9.45 -15.13 -1.01
CA SER A 188 -9.26 -16.02 0.15
C SER A 188 -9.64 -15.36 1.47
N ASP A 189 -9.96 -16.18 2.48
CA ASP A 189 -10.19 -15.71 3.84
C ASP A 189 -8.97 -14.95 4.41
N ALA A 190 -7.77 -15.35 4.00
CA ALA A 190 -6.53 -14.64 4.36
C ALA A 190 -6.51 -13.21 3.79
N ALA A 191 -6.97 -13.01 2.55
CA ALA A 191 -7.05 -11.67 1.96
C ALA A 191 -8.07 -10.78 2.68
N GLU A 192 -9.22 -11.34 3.06
CA GLU A 192 -10.23 -10.63 3.85
C GLU A 192 -9.70 -10.32 5.27
N ALA A 193 -9.03 -11.26 5.93
CA ALA A 193 -8.45 -11.05 7.25
C ALA A 193 -7.39 -9.94 7.26
N VAL A 194 -6.51 -9.91 6.25
CA VAL A 194 -5.53 -8.82 6.10
C VAL A 194 -6.23 -7.49 5.84
N ALA A 195 -7.28 -7.46 5.03
CA ALA A 195 -8.08 -6.26 4.78
C ALA A 195 -8.74 -5.72 6.07
N GLU A 196 -9.27 -6.60 6.92
CA GLU A 196 -9.81 -6.21 8.24
C GLU A 196 -8.73 -5.65 9.16
N LEU A 197 -7.49 -6.17 9.14
CA LEU A 197 -6.39 -5.60 9.91
C LEU A 197 -6.03 -4.18 9.43
N PHE A 198 -6.02 -3.92 8.11
CA PHE A 198 -5.83 -2.57 7.59
C PHE A 198 -6.96 -1.62 7.98
N TRP A 199 -8.21 -2.10 7.95
CA TRP A 199 -9.34 -1.32 8.44
C TRP A 199 -9.24 -1.04 9.95
N HIS A 200 -8.88 -2.05 10.73
CA HIS A 200 -8.66 -1.89 12.17
C HIS A 200 -7.62 -0.81 12.47
N LEU A 201 -6.47 -0.84 11.79
CA LEU A 201 -5.44 0.19 11.93
C LEU A 201 -6.00 1.59 11.59
N HIS A 202 -6.69 1.73 10.45
CA HIS A 202 -7.28 3.01 10.05
C HIS A 202 -8.30 3.54 11.06
N SER A 203 -9.09 2.68 11.67
CA SER A 203 -10.19 3.05 12.57
C SER A 203 -9.77 3.27 14.03
N GLN A 204 -8.51 3.04 14.38
CA GLN A 204 -8.00 3.30 15.74
C GLN A 204 -8.13 4.79 16.11
N PRO A 205 -8.56 5.12 17.33
CA PRO A 205 -8.45 6.47 17.85
C PRO A 205 -6.97 6.85 18.05
N ILE A 206 -6.66 8.14 17.94
CA ILE A 206 -5.29 8.66 17.90
C ILE A 206 -4.41 8.26 19.11
N ASP A 207 -5.02 8.13 20.28
CA ASP A 207 -4.36 7.71 21.52
C ASP A 207 -3.99 6.22 21.54
N LYS A 208 -4.59 5.43 20.62
CA LYS A 208 -4.36 3.99 20.49
C LYS A 208 -3.69 3.58 19.18
N TRP A 209 -3.20 4.54 18.40
CA TRP A 209 -2.53 4.23 17.15
C TRP A 209 -1.32 3.31 17.38
N THR A 210 -1.23 2.28 16.57
CA THR A 210 -0.11 1.34 16.51
C THR A 210 0.53 1.36 15.13
N ALA A 211 1.85 1.25 15.08
CA ALA A 211 2.58 1.31 13.82
C ALA A 211 2.56 -0.03 13.05
N GLU A 212 2.40 -1.14 13.74
CA GLU A 212 2.52 -2.47 13.11
C GLU A 212 1.55 -3.46 13.73
N VAL A 213 0.95 -4.29 12.86
CA VAL A 213 0.24 -5.52 13.23
C VAL A 213 0.80 -6.66 12.39
N VAL A 214 1.01 -7.83 13.00
CA VAL A 214 1.47 -9.03 12.30
C VAL A 214 0.30 -9.94 12.00
N TYR A 215 0.20 -10.36 10.72
CA TYR A 215 -0.68 -11.43 10.28
C TYR A 215 0.14 -12.70 10.10
N PRO A 216 0.02 -13.70 10.97
CA PRO A 216 0.88 -14.89 10.95
C PRO A 216 0.49 -15.90 9.86
N GLY A 217 -0.79 -15.94 9.45
CA GLY A 217 -1.40 -16.92 8.56
C GLY A 217 -2.44 -17.76 9.25
#